data_7b7a3f26e92cc0a3982bbfe4f72c64f5
#
_entry.id   7b7a3f26e92cc0a3982bbfe4f72c64f5
#
_cell.length_a   1.000
_cell.length_b   1.000
_cell.length_c   1.000
_cell.angle_alpha   90.00
_cell.angle_beta   90.00
_cell.angle_gamma   90.00
#
_symmetry.space_group_name_H-M   'P 1'
#
loop_
_entity.id
_entity.type
_entity.pdbx_description
1 polymer ?
#
loop_
_entity_poly.entity_id
_entity_poly.type
_entity_poly.pdbx_seq_one_letter_code
_entity_poly.pdbx_strand_id
1 'polypeptide(L)'
;MEYPQIEVVQIQFNYVDYDDPSVEGRKCYEICRKFGKSVIVMEPAKGGNLVNLPENAKSVLADLNGGSIASYAIRFAAGFDGISMVLSGMSNLEQMEDNISYMKEFKPLTEPEKEAVNRVCE
;
A
#
# COMPACT_ATOMS: atom_id res chain seq x y z
N MET A 1 21.68 6.92 -12.43
CA MET A 1 20.57 7.88 -12.40
C MET A 1 21.03 9.18 -13.04
N GLU A 2 20.32 9.64 -14.07
CA GLU A 2 20.71 10.85 -14.82
C GLU A 2 20.50 12.15 -14.03
N TYR A 3 19.60 12.12 -13.04
CA TYR A 3 19.18 13.29 -12.27
C TYR A 3 19.46 13.09 -10.77
N PRO A 4 20.72 13.23 -10.33
CA PRO A 4 21.10 13.00 -8.93
C PRO A 4 20.47 13.98 -7.95
N GLN A 5 20.03 15.15 -8.43
CA GLN A 5 19.35 16.17 -7.63
C GLN A 5 17.93 15.78 -7.18
N ILE A 6 17.34 14.73 -7.75
CA ILE A 6 16.05 14.20 -7.28
C ILE A 6 16.25 13.53 -5.92
N GLU A 7 15.57 14.03 -4.89
CA GLU A 7 15.67 13.53 -3.52
C GLU A 7 14.55 12.54 -3.18
N VAL A 8 13.36 12.79 -3.71
CA VAL A 8 12.14 12.04 -3.40
C VAL A 8 11.45 11.67 -4.72
N VAL A 9 10.91 10.45 -4.78
CA VAL A 9 10.17 9.96 -5.93
C VAL A 9 8.78 9.53 -5.48
N GLN A 10 7.74 10.01 -6.16
CA GLN A 10 6.37 9.57 -5.95
C GLN A 10 6.04 8.47 -6.94
N ILE A 11 5.54 7.34 -6.43
CA ILE A 11 5.18 6.18 -7.27
C ILE A 11 3.77 5.69 -6.94
N GLN A 12 3.11 5.10 -7.94
CA GLN A 12 1.90 4.33 -7.73
C GLN A 12 2.27 2.96 -7.16
N PHE A 13 1.75 2.64 -5.98
CA PHE A 13 2.20 1.47 -5.25
C PHE A 13 1.10 0.90 -4.36
N ASN A 14 0.62 -0.27 -4.71
CA ASN A 14 -0.33 -1.06 -3.92
C ASN A 14 -0.14 -2.55 -4.24
N TYR A 15 -0.80 -3.42 -3.50
CA TYR A 15 -0.55 -4.86 -3.63
C TYR A 15 -1.01 -5.47 -4.97
N VAL A 16 -1.94 -4.83 -5.69
CA VAL A 16 -2.35 -5.26 -7.03
C VAL A 16 -1.36 -4.78 -8.10
N ASP A 17 -0.97 -3.50 -8.01
CA ASP A 17 -0.08 -2.87 -9.00
C ASP A 17 1.39 -3.25 -8.79
N TYR A 18 1.73 -3.89 -7.68
CA TYR A 18 3.11 -4.25 -7.31
C TYR A 18 3.80 -5.06 -8.40
N ASP A 19 3.14 -6.08 -8.91
CA ASP A 19 3.65 -6.94 -10.00
C ASP A 19 2.96 -6.71 -11.35
N ASP A 20 2.06 -5.72 -11.45
CA ASP A 20 1.37 -5.40 -12.69
C ASP A 20 2.36 -4.81 -13.72
N PRO A 21 2.48 -5.41 -14.92
CA PRO A 21 3.44 -4.95 -15.92
C PRO A 21 3.13 -3.58 -16.51
N SER A 22 1.91 -3.07 -16.35
CA SER A 22 1.53 -1.72 -16.82
C SER A 22 1.94 -0.62 -15.85
N VAL A 23 2.06 -0.93 -14.57
CA VAL A 23 2.43 0.02 -13.50
C VAL A 23 3.88 -0.17 -13.06
N GLU A 24 4.34 -1.43 -12.98
CA GLU A 24 5.70 -1.81 -12.56
C GLU A 24 6.10 -1.26 -11.18
N GLY A 25 5.15 -1.25 -10.24
CA GLY A 25 5.35 -0.68 -8.90
C GLY A 25 6.60 -1.21 -8.19
N ARG A 26 6.81 -2.54 -8.21
CA ARG A 26 8.02 -3.17 -7.63
C ARG A 26 9.31 -2.66 -8.26
N LYS A 27 9.38 -2.62 -9.58
CA LYS A 27 10.60 -2.16 -10.28
C LYS A 27 10.92 -0.70 -9.96
N CYS A 28 9.90 0.15 -9.95
CA CYS A 28 10.06 1.56 -9.57
C CYS A 28 10.59 1.69 -8.13
N TYR A 29 10.03 0.93 -7.20
CA TYR A 29 10.47 0.89 -5.81
C TYR A 29 11.93 0.41 -5.70
N GLU A 30 12.29 -0.70 -6.34
CA GLU A 30 13.63 -1.28 -6.29
C GLU A 30 14.69 -0.29 -6.84
N ILE A 31 14.36 0.43 -7.91
CA ILE A 31 15.25 1.47 -8.46
C ILE A 31 15.44 2.60 -7.45
N CYS A 32 14.38 3.07 -6.81
CA CYS A 32 14.49 4.10 -5.77
C CYS A 32 15.39 3.63 -4.62
N ARG A 33 15.24 2.38 -4.18
CA ARG A 33 16.09 1.81 -3.13
C ARG A 33 17.54 1.69 -3.57
N LYS A 34 17.80 1.26 -4.81
CA LYS A 34 19.15 1.15 -5.38
C LYS A 34 19.90 2.49 -5.34
N PHE A 35 19.21 3.59 -5.60
CA PHE A 35 19.79 4.94 -5.60
C PHE A 35 19.60 5.71 -4.29
N GLY A 36 19.10 5.07 -3.23
CA GLY A 36 18.92 5.67 -1.92
C GLY A 36 17.89 6.80 -1.88
N LYS A 37 16.90 6.78 -2.75
CA LYS A 37 15.86 7.82 -2.83
C LYS A 37 14.68 7.47 -1.94
N SER A 38 14.15 8.45 -1.25
CA SER A 38 12.91 8.34 -0.49
C SER A 38 11.72 8.18 -1.43
N VAL A 39 10.74 7.38 -1.02
CA VAL A 39 9.55 7.12 -1.81
C VAL A 39 8.31 7.66 -1.10
N ILE A 40 7.48 8.38 -1.86
CA ILE A 40 6.11 8.73 -1.49
C ILE A 40 5.17 7.85 -2.31
N VAL A 41 4.23 7.20 -1.65
CA VAL A 41 3.26 6.32 -2.30
C VAL A 41 1.99 7.09 -2.63
N MET A 42 1.55 6.99 -3.88
CA MET A 42 0.21 7.38 -4.34
C MET A 42 -0.61 6.14 -4.69
N GLU A 43 -1.92 6.28 -4.69
CA GLU A 43 -2.87 5.20 -5.03
C GLU A 43 -2.73 3.94 -4.16
N PRO A 44 -2.55 4.04 -2.84
CA PRO A 44 -2.39 2.85 -2.00
C PRO A 44 -3.65 1.97 -1.98
N ALA A 45 -4.83 2.56 -2.17
CA ALA A 45 -6.11 1.86 -2.26
C ALA A 45 -6.66 1.80 -3.70
N LYS A 46 -5.87 2.16 -4.70
CA LYS A 46 -6.21 2.13 -6.14
C LYS A 46 -7.56 2.83 -6.42
N GLY A 47 -7.66 4.11 -6.03
CA GLY A 47 -8.89 4.90 -6.21
C GLY A 47 -10.11 4.35 -5.46
N GLY A 48 -9.90 3.61 -4.37
CA GLY A 48 -10.95 2.96 -3.58
C GLY A 48 -11.30 1.55 -4.03
N ASN A 49 -10.74 1.05 -5.13
CA ASN A 49 -11.01 -0.31 -5.63
C ASN A 49 -10.59 -1.39 -4.64
N LEU A 50 -9.52 -1.17 -3.88
CA LEU A 50 -9.02 -2.10 -2.86
C LEU A 50 -9.80 -2.04 -1.54
N VAL A 51 -10.73 -1.11 -1.41
CA VAL A 51 -11.70 -1.05 -0.30
C VAL A 51 -13.02 -1.71 -0.70
N ASN A 52 -13.42 -1.55 -1.98
CA ASN A 52 -14.64 -2.07 -2.55
C ASN A 52 -14.40 -3.39 -3.31
N LEU A 53 -13.74 -4.33 -2.64
CA LEU A 53 -13.45 -5.65 -3.19
C LEU A 53 -14.71 -6.50 -3.36
N PRO A 54 -14.70 -7.50 -4.28
CA PRO A 54 -15.75 -8.52 -4.32
C PRO A 54 -15.86 -9.28 -2.98
N GLU A 55 -17.05 -9.79 -2.67
CA GLU A 55 -17.31 -10.44 -1.37
C GLU A 55 -16.38 -11.62 -1.06
N ASN A 56 -16.01 -12.41 -2.07
CA ASN A 56 -15.04 -13.50 -1.90
C ASN A 56 -13.66 -13.01 -1.47
N ALA A 57 -13.21 -11.88 -2.02
CA ALA A 57 -11.94 -11.26 -1.65
C ALA A 57 -12.02 -10.59 -0.28
N LYS A 58 -13.13 -9.90 0.02
CA LYS A 58 -13.36 -9.30 1.34
C LYS A 58 -13.33 -10.33 2.46
N SER A 59 -13.96 -11.50 2.26
CA SER A 59 -14.00 -12.56 3.28
C SER A 59 -12.60 -13.08 3.63
N VAL A 60 -11.71 -13.19 2.65
CA VAL A 60 -10.32 -13.61 2.87
C VAL A 60 -9.60 -12.68 3.85
N LEU A 61 -9.80 -11.37 3.70
CA LEU A 61 -9.17 -10.38 4.59
C LEU A 61 -9.93 -10.23 5.92
N ALA A 62 -11.26 -10.29 5.89
CA ALA A 62 -12.09 -10.16 7.09
C ALA A 62 -11.83 -11.28 8.11
N ASP A 63 -11.57 -12.50 7.66
CA ASP A 63 -11.30 -13.65 8.51
C ASP A 63 -10.02 -13.49 9.36
N LEU A 64 -9.13 -12.59 8.98
CA LEU A 64 -7.90 -12.32 9.72
C LEU A 64 -8.10 -11.41 10.94
N ASN A 65 -9.19 -10.65 11.00
CA ASN A 65 -9.48 -9.66 12.05
C ASN A 65 -8.32 -8.68 12.33
N GLY A 66 -7.53 -8.36 11.31
CA GLY A 66 -6.35 -7.49 11.41
C GLY A 66 -6.64 -6.00 11.24
N GLY A 67 -7.91 -5.61 11.08
CA GLY A 67 -8.34 -4.24 10.84
C GLY A 67 -9.32 -4.12 9.68
N SER A 68 -9.59 -2.90 9.23
CA SER A 68 -10.46 -2.64 8.08
C SER A 68 -9.84 -3.15 6.77
N ILE A 69 -10.65 -3.32 5.74
CA ILE A 69 -10.17 -3.72 4.41
C ILE A 69 -9.15 -2.68 3.88
N ALA A 70 -9.41 -1.39 4.08
CA ALA A 70 -8.48 -0.32 3.74
C ALA A 70 -7.12 -0.45 4.45
N SER A 71 -7.11 -0.92 5.70
CA SER A 71 -5.90 -1.06 6.50
C SER A 71 -4.88 -2.00 5.85
N TYR A 72 -5.31 -3.07 5.20
CA TYR A 72 -4.41 -4.01 4.52
C TYR A 72 -3.70 -3.34 3.35
N ALA A 73 -4.41 -2.54 2.56
CA ALA A 73 -3.82 -1.82 1.43
C ALA A 73 -2.78 -0.78 1.87
N ILE A 74 -3.12 0.02 2.87
CA ILE A 74 -2.23 1.09 3.36
C ILE A 74 -1.05 0.51 4.14
N ARG A 75 -1.26 -0.48 4.97
CA ARG A 75 -0.20 -1.17 5.71
C ARG A 75 0.75 -1.92 4.77
N PHE A 76 0.24 -2.50 3.68
CA PHE A 76 1.10 -3.09 2.65
C PHE A 76 2.09 -2.06 2.11
N ALA A 77 1.60 -0.92 1.65
CA ALA A 77 2.46 0.13 1.09
C ALA A 77 3.44 0.71 2.13
N ALA A 78 2.94 1.02 3.34
CA ALA A 78 3.74 1.65 4.39
C ALA A 78 4.78 0.71 5.02
N GLY A 79 4.65 -0.60 4.84
CA GLY A 79 5.55 -1.60 5.43
C GLY A 79 6.89 -1.79 4.71
N PHE A 80 7.09 -1.16 3.56
CA PHE A 80 8.37 -1.27 2.82
C PHE A 80 9.38 -0.24 3.29
N ASP A 81 10.66 -0.64 3.37
CA ASP A 81 11.75 0.26 3.70
C ASP A 81 11.89 1.38 2.67
N GLY A 82 12.17 2.59 3.16
CA GLY A 82 12.36 3.76 2.29
C GLY A 82 11.07 4.44 1.85
N ILE A 83 9.90 3.92 2.24
CA ILE A 83 8.64 4.62 2.12
C ILE A 83 8.55 5.67 3.23
N SER A 84 8.58 6.95 2.85
CA SER A 84 8.54 8.07 3.80
C SER A 84 7.12 8.57 4.06
N MET A 85 6.22 8.36 3.11
CA MET A 85 4.84 8.84 3.21
C MET A 85 3.91 8.01 2.32
N VAL A 86 2.70 7.78 2.80
CA VAL A 86 1.61 7.18 2.03
C VAL A 86 0.48 8.20 1.94
N LEU A 87 0.12 8.59 0.72
CA LEU A 87 -0.95 9.54 0.46
C LEU A 87 -2.28 8.80 0.40
N SER A 88 -3.24 9.19 1.21
CA SER A 88 -4.58 8.59 1.21
C SER A 88 -5.63 9.65 0.89
N GLY A 89 -6.48 9.36 -0.11
CA GLY A 89 -7.60 10.20 -0.50
C GLY A 89 -8.82 9.95 0.37
N MET A 90 -8.85 10.56 1.55
CA MET A 90 -9.99 10.46 2.47
C MET A 90 -11.03 11.52 2.15
N SER A 91 -12.30 11.14 2.07
CA SER A 91 -13.41 12.02 1.73
C SER A 91 -14.38 12.27 2.89
N ASN A 92 -14.23 11.58 4.01
CA ASN A 92 -15.04 11.77 5.20
C ASN A 92 -14.23 11.50 6.48
N LEU A 93 -14.82 11.88 7.62
CA LEU A 93 -14.17 11.74 8.93
C LEU A 93 -13.92 10.29 9.31
N GLU A 94 -14.87 9.41 9.02
CA GLU A 94 -14.76 7.97 9.32
C GLU A 94 -13.53 7.34 8.67
N GLN A 95 -13.26 7.66 7.39
CA GLN A 95 -12.07 7.19 6.67
C GLN A 95 -10.79 7.73 7.30
N MET A 96 -10.79 8.99 7.73
CA MET A 96 -9.64 9.60 8.40
C MET A 96 -9.36 8.92 9.75
N GLU A 97 -10.40 8.72 10.57
CA GLU A 97 -10.27 8.04 11.86
C GLU A 97 -9.76 6.61 11.70
N ASP A 98 -10.29 5.86 10.71
CA ASP A 98 -9.83 4.52 10.40
C ASP A 98 -8.33 4.52 10.02
N ASN A 99 -7.93 5.36 9.08
CA ASN A 99 -6.54 5.45 8.65
C ASN A 99 -5.58 5.83 9.78
N ILE A 100 -5.95 6.79 10.62
CA ILE A 100 -5.14 7.19 11.77
C ILE A 100 -5.03 6.06 12.79
N SER A 101 -6.08 5.28 12.99
CA SER A 101 -6.13 4.23 14.02
C SER A 101 -5.01 3.20 13.90
N TYR A 102 -4.66 2.79 12.67
CA TYR A 102 -3.59 1.81 12.43
C TYR A 102 -2.24 2.42 12.05
N MET A 103 -2.19 3.71 11.70
CA MET A 103 -0.94 4.40 11.41
C MET A 103 -0.29 5.00 12.65
N LYS A 104 -1.06 5.35 13.68
CA LYS A 104 -0.55 5.93 14.93
C LYS A 104 0.40 4.99 15.68
N GLU A 105 0.08 3.70 15.72
CA GLU A 105 0.94 2.64 16.25
C GLU A 105 1.17 1.62 15.13
N PHE A 106 1.88 2.05 14.11
CA PHE A 106 2.03 1.28 12.88
C PHE A 106 2.68 -0.07 13.10
N LYS A 107 2.03 -1.11 12.56
CA LYS A 107 2.57 -2.46 12.46
C LYS A 107 2.48 -2.92 11.01
N PRO A 108 3.58 -3.41 10.41
CA PRO A 108 3.55 -3.96 9.06
C PRO A 108 2.67 -5.21 9.01
N LEU A 109 2.30 -5.62 7.80
CA LEU A 109 1.54 -6.86 7.61
C LEU A 109 2.33 -8.06 8.15
N THR A 110 1.64 -8.95 8.86
CA THR A 110 2.18 -10.25 9.27
C THR A 110 2.25 -11.20 8.06
N GLU A 111 2.99 -12.29 8.17
CA GLU A 111 3.09 -13.28 7.08
C GLU A 111 1.71 -13.85 6.65
N PRO A 112 0.80 -14.25 7.58
CA PRO A 112 -0.54 -14.66 7.19
C PRO A 112 -1.34 -13.57 6.45
N GLU A 113 -1.18 -12.30 6.85
CA GLU A 113 -1.82 -11.17 6.19
C GLU A 113 -1.26 -10.96 4.78
N LYS A 114 0.04 -11.08 4.59
CA LYS A 114 0.68 -11.01 3.26
C LYS A 114 0.19 -12.13 2.33
N GLU A 115 0.09 -13.36 2.84
CA GLU A 115 -0.45 -14.48 2.08
C GLU A 115 -1.91 -14.26 1.67
N ALA A 116 -2.72 -13.68 2.56
CA ALA A 116 -4.10 -13.34 2.26
C ALA A 116 -4.20 -12.26 1.18
N VAL A 117 -3.36 -11.23 1.27
CA VAL A 117 -3.28 -10.16 0.24
C VAL A 117 -2.89 -10.76 -1.11
N ASN A 118 -1.93 -11.68 -1.16
CA ASN A 118 -1.55 -12.35 -2.40
C ASN A 118 -2.72 -13.13 -3.01
N ARG A 119 -3.51 -13.83 -2.19
CA ARG A 119 -4.72 -14.53 -2.66
C ARG A 119 -5.80 -13.60 -3.20
N VAL A 120 -5.88 -12.38 -2.69
CA VAL A 120 -6.81 -11.36 -3.21
C VAL A 120 -6.38 -10.89 -4.61
N CYS A 121 -5.09 -10.98 -4.94
CA CYS A 121 -4.57 -10.59 -6.26
C CYS A 121 -4.81 -11.66 -7.34
N GLU A 122 -5.17 -12.89 -6.97
CA GLU A 122 -5.48 -13.99 -7.89
C GLU A 122 -6.93 -13.89 -8.43
#